data_9eda0e99b2196d0f5e5e67ccb7411e4b
#
_entry.id   9eda0e99b2196d0f5e5e67ccb7411e4b
#
_cell.length_a   1.000
_cell.length_b   1.000
_cell.length_c   1.000
_cell.angle_alpha   90.00
_cell.angle_beta   90.00
_cell.angle_gamma   90.00
#
_symmetry.space_group_name_H-M   'P 1'
#
loop_
_entity.id
_entity.type
_entity.pdbx_description
1 polymer ?
#
loop_
_entity_poly.entity_id
_entity_poly.type
_entity_poly.pdbx_seq_one_letter_code
_entity_poly.pdbx_strand_id
1 'polypeptide(L)'
;MKDFFFDTANIDFIKSTMDKYGDDIKPSWVRGVTTNPNAFNKIKLTHLDEWIDHAYEMAELISQIRGDQDGEVHIQAPYSFLEPESILEYAKIISGVTHGLCKVGMKIPPYQKVLEYVN
;
A
#
# COMPACT_ATOMS: atom_id res chain seq x y z
N MET A 1 12.28 4.46 -18.52
CA MET A 1 11.96 4.03 -17.16
C MET A 1 10.75 3.11 -17.20
N LYS A 2 10.85 2.01 -16.53
CA LYS A 2 9.88 0.92 -16.65
C LYS A 2 9.26 0.52 -15.31
N ASP A 3 9.40 1.38 -14.29
CA ASP A 3 8.80 1.18 -12.98
C ASP A 3 7.99 2.41 -12.60
N PHE A 4 6.75 2.19 -12.14
CA PHE A 4 5.94 3.28 -11.60
C PHE A 4 4.98 2.75 -10.54
N PHE A 5 4.49 3.67 -9.71
CA PHE A 5 3.51 3.41 -8.69
C PHE A 5 2.22 4.17 -8.98
N PHE A 6 1.09 3.56 -8.65
CA PHE A 6 -0.15 4.30 -8.53
C PHE A 6 -0.18 4.99 -7.16
N ASP A 7 -0.27 6.30 -7.13
CA ASP A 7 -0.38 7.06 -5.87
C ASP A 7 -1.85 7.31 -5.55
N THR A 8 -2.52 6.27 -5.07
CA THR A 8 -3.95 6.31 -4.79
C THR A 8 -4.36 5.12 -3.93
N ALA A 9 -5.49 5.23 -3.25
CA ALA A 9 -6.16 4.10 -2.61
C ALA A 9 -7.39 3.65 -3.41
N ASN A 10 -7.67 4.27 -4.54
CA ASN A 10 -8.87 4.00 -5.34
C ASN A 10 -8.61 2.84 -6.31
N ILE A 11 -9.12 1.66 -5.96
CA ILE A 11 -8.97 0.45 -6.76
C ILE A 11 -9.62 0.60 -8.14
N ASP A 12 -10.78 1.23 -8.21
CA ASP A 12 -11.47 1.43 -9.49
C ASP A 12 -10.66 2.30 -10.44
N PHE A 13 -9.95 3.30 -9.93
CA PHE A 13 -9.05 4.13 -10.73
C PHE A 13 -7.91 3.29 -11.32
N ILE A 14 -7.33 2.39 -10.52
CA ILE A 14 -6.25 1.51 -10.98
C ILE A 14 -6.76 0.59 -12.10
N LYS A 15 -7.91 -0.04 -11.88
CA LYS A 15 -8.52 -0.92 -12.87
C LYS A 15 -8.85 -0.18 -14.17
N SER A 16 -9.47 0.99 -14.06
CA SER A 16 -9.82 1.82 -15.22
C SER A 16 -8.59 2.23 -16.02
N THR A 17 -7.51 2.59 -15.33
CA THR A 17 -6.27 2.98 -15.96
C THR A 17 -5.66 1.80 -16.73
N MET A 18 -5.62 0.62 -16.12
CA MET A 18 -5.10 -0.56 -16.78
C MET A 18 -5.96 -0.99 -17.96
N ASP A 19 -7.29 -0.87 -17.85
CA ASP A 19 -8.20 -1.16 -18.97
C ASP A 19 -7.97 -0.21 -20.13
N LYS A 20 -7.76 1.07 -19.86
CA LYS A 20 -7.59 2.09 -20.88
C LYS A 20 -6.21 2.04 -21.55
N TYR A 21 -5.17 1.77 -20.78
CA TYR A 21 -3.78 1.84 -21.25
C TYR A 21 -3.05 0.51 -21.20
N GLY A 22 -3.77 -0.60 -21.01
CA GLY A 22 -3.17 -1.92 -20.83
C GLY A 22 -2.36 -2.43 -22.02
N ASP A 23 -2.62 -1.89 -23.22
CA ASP A 23 -1.84 -2.24 -24.41
C ASP A 23 -0.49 -1.50 -24.44
N ASP A 24 -0.40 -0.37 -23.74
CA ASP A 24 0.79 0.48 -23.72
C ASP A 24 1.65 0.28 -22.47
N ILE A 25 1.07 -0.30 -21.41
CA ILE A 25 1.73 -0.50 -20.13
C ILE A 25 1.99 -1.99 -19.94
N LYS A 26 3.28 -2.37 -19.89
CA LYS A 26 3.60 -3.74 -19.52
C LYS A 26 3.24 -3.97 -18.06
N PRO A 27 2.57 -5.08 -17.72
CA PRO A 27 2.21 -5.36 -16.32
C PRO A 27 3.40 -5.30 -15.36
N SER A 28 4.57 -5.75 -15.77
CA SER A 28 5.78 -5.73 -14.94
C SER A 28 6.31 -4.32 -14.64
N TRP A 29 5.85 -3.30 -15.38
CA TRP A 29 6.22 -1.91 -15.09
C TRP A 29 5.47 -1.34 -13.89
N VAL A 30 4.33 -1.93 -13.54
CA VAL A 30 3.56 -1.52 -12.37
C VAL A 30 4.28 -2.06 -11.13
N ARG A 31 5.00 -1.18 -10.43
CA ARG A 31 5.71 -1.58 -9.22
C ARG A 31 4.74 -1.79 -8.07
N GLY A 32 3.72 -0.97 -7.96
CA GLY A 32 2.74 -1.11 -6.90
C GLY A 32 1.90 0.13 -6.68
N VAL A 33 1.47 0.29 -5.44
CA VAL A 33 0.59 1.36 -5.00
C VAL A 33 1.19 2.08 -3.80
N THR A 34 1.13 3.41 -3.80
CA THR A 34 1.48 4.21 -2.62
C THR A 34 0.21 4.86 -2.08
N THR A 35 0.02 4.78 -0.78
CA THR A 35 -1.15 5.36 -0.11
C THR A 35 -0.73 6.23 1.07
N ASN A 36 -1.70 6.96 1.61
CA ASN A 36 -1.55 7.74 2.84
C ASN A 36 -2.94 7.90 3.46
N PRO A 37 -3.05 8.43 4.70
CA PRO A 37 -4.35 8.59 5.35
C PRO A 37 -5.34 9.42 4.53
N ASN A 38 -4.88 10.45 3.83
CA ASN A 38 -5.77 11.27 2.99
C ASN A 38 -6.33 10.47 1.81
N ALA A 39 -5.53 9.59 1.21
CA ALA A 39 -5.99 8.74 0.12
C ALA A 39 -7.11 7.80 0.58
N PHE A 40 -6.98 7.22 1.77
CA PHE A 40 -8.04 6.39 2.35
C PHE A 40 -9.27 7.22 2.70
N ASN A 41 -9.10 8.42 3.24
CA ASN A 41 -10.21 9.30 3.59
C ASN A 41 -11.02 9.71 2.34
N LYS A 42 -10.37 9.91 1.21
CA LYS A 42 -11.04 10.26 -0.05
C LYS A 42 -12.02 9.17 -0.52
N ILE A 43 -11.76 7.93 -0.18
CA ILE A 43 -12.66 6.82 -0.49
C ILE A 43 -13.50 6.42 0.73
N LYS A 44 -13.55 7.29 1.75
CA LYS A 44 -14.38 7.16 2.95
C LYS A 44 -14.03 5.98 3.84
N LEU A 45 -12.79 5.53 3.80
CA LEU A 45 -12.27 4.52 4.71
C LEU A 45 -11.57 5.23 5.87
N THR A 46 -12.19 5.23 7.04
CA THR A 46 -11.75 6.00 8.21
C THR A 46 -11.28 5.15 9.38
N HIS A 47 -11.52 3.83 9.33
CA HIS A 47 -11.14 2.90 10.39
C HIS A 47 -9.97 2.03 9.96
N LEU A 48 -9.10 1.67 10.91
CA LEU A 48 -7.91 0.86 10.65
C LEU A 48 -8.26 -0.51 10.08
N ASP A 49 -9.33 -1.13 10.55
CA ASP A 49 -9.76 -2.44 10.04
C ASP A 49 -10.13 -2.36 8.56
N GLU A 50 -10.76 -1.27 8.15
CA GLU A 50 -11.09 -1.03 6.75
C GLU A 50 -9.81 -0.82 5.91
N TRP A 51 -8.82 -0.15 6.47
CA TRP A 51 -7.53 0.05 5.79
C TRP A 51 -6.81 -1.27 5.58
N ILE A 52 -6.86 -2.16 6.58
CA ILE A 52 -6.25 -3.49 6.51
C ILE A 52 -6.91 -4.31 5.39
N ASP A 53 -8.24 -4.35 5.38
CA ASP A 53 -8.98 -5.07 4.34
C ASP A 53 -8.69 -4.50 2.95
N HIS A 54 -8.62 -3.18 2.86
CA HIS A 54 -8.34 -2.51 1.59
C HIS A 54 -6.90 -2.75 1.12
N ALA A 55 -5.95 -2.82 2.03
CA ALA A 55 -4.56 -3.17 1.71
C ALA A 55 -4.48 -4.56 1.08
N TYR A 56 -5.25 -5.51 1.61
CA TYR A 56 -5.35 -6.84 1.01
C TYR A 56 -5.89 -6.77 -0.42
N GLU A 57 -6.97 -6.01 -0.64
CA GLU A 57 -7.58 -5.87 -1.96
C GLU A 57 -6.62 -5.23 -2.97
N MET A 58 -5.87 -4.21 -2.53
CA MET A 58 -4.86 -3.59 -3.37
C MET A 58 -3.72 -4.56 -3.70
N ALA A 59 -3.26 -5.31 -2.71
CA ALA A 59 -2.21 -6.31 -2.90
C ALA A 59 -2.64 -7.40 -3.88
N GLU A 60 -3.87 -7.86 -3.76
CA GLU A 60 -4.43 -8.86 -4.67
C GLU A 60 -4.50 -8.30 -6.09
N LEU A 61 -4.96 -7.07 -6.25
CA LEU A 61 -5.02 -6.42 -7.57
C LEU A 61 -3.63 -6.28 -8.21
N ILE A 62 -2.65 -5.81 -7.45
CA ILE A 62 -1.28 -5.65 -7.96
C ILE A 62 -0.68 -7.00 -8.33
N SER A 63 -0.90 -8.02 -7.51
CA SER A 63 -0.46 -9.38 -7.82
C SER A 63 -1.08 -9.90 -9.11
N GLN A 64 -2.37 -9.65 -9.32
CA GLN A 64 -3.07 -10.03 -10.55
C GLN A 64 -2.54 -9.29 -11.77
N ILE A 65 -2.32 -7.97 -11.66
CA ILE A 65 -1.79 -7.16 -12.75
C ILE A 65 -0.40 -7.65 -13.16
N ARG A 66 0.48 -7.86 -12.19
CA ARG A 66 1.86 -8.26 -12.44
C ARG A 66 2.02 -9.73 -12.79
N GLY A 67 1.18 -10.60 -12.24
CA GLY A 67 1.34 -12.05 -12.35
C GLY A 67 2.48 -12.61 -11.51
N ASP A 68 2.96 -11.85 -10.49
CA ASP A 68 4.03 -12.26 -9.59
C ASP A 68 3.83 -11.64 -8.20
N GLN A 69 4.75 -11.91 -7.28
CA GLN A 69 4.72 -11.42 -5.90
C GLN A 69 5.71 -10.27 -5.66
N ASP A 70 6.27 -9.70 -6.73
CA ASP A 70 7.31 -8.67 -6.63
C ASP A 70 6.74 -7.25 -6.54
N GLY A 71 5.41 -7.11 -6.60
CA GLY A 71 4.76 -5.81 -6.40
C GLY A 71 4.87 -5.31 -4.96
N GLU A 72 4.49 -4.06 -4.76
CA GLU A 72 4.57 -3.40 -3.46
C GLU A 72 3.31 -2.61 -3.16
N VAL A 73 2.89 -2.63 -1.90
CA VAL A 73 1.85 -1.74 -1.38
C VAL A 73 2.47 -0.92 -0.26
N HIS A 74 2.46 0.39 -0.40
CA HIS A 74 3.03 1.31 0.57
C HIS A 74 1.91 1.93 1.41
N ILE A 75 1.99 1.73 2.71
CA ILE A 75 1.02 2.21 3.69
C ILE A 75 1.74 3.17 4.63
N GLN A 76 1.12 4.30 4.93
CA GLN A 76 1.64 5.21 5.94
C GLN A 76 0.98 4.91 7.28
N ALA A 77 1.77 4.87 8.34
CA ALA A 77 1.23 4.75 9.70
C ALA A 77 0.33 5.96 10.00
N PRO A 78 -0.85 5.75 10.60
CA PRO A 78 -1.72 6.87 10.99
C PRO A 78 -1.01 7.82 11.96
N TYR A 79 -1.35 9.11 11.90
CA TYR A 79 -0.77 10.10 12.80
C TYR A 79 -1.06 9.82 14.28
N SER A 80 -2.14 9.09 14.58
CA SER A 80 -2.43 8.65 15.93
C SER A 80 -1.47 7.58 16.45
N PHE A 81 -0.69 6.96 15.56
CA PHE A 81 0.27 5.92 15.93
C PHE A 81 1.64 6.56 16.19
N LEU A 82 1.78 7.17 17.38
CA LEU A 82 3.04 7.82 17.77
C LEU A 82 3.98 6.87 18.50
N GLU A 83 3.49 5.74 19.00
CA GLU A 83 4.31 4.77 19.71
C GLU A 83 4.92 3.78 18.71
N PRO A 84 6.25 3.55 18.76
CA PRO A 84 6.92 2.64 17.82
C PRO A 84 6.34 1.23 17.80
N GLU A 85 5.92 0.72 18.94
CA GLU A 85 5.34 -0.61 19.05
C GLU A 85 4.03 -0.70 18.27
N SER A 86 3.19 0.33 18.30
CA SER A 86 1.94 0.38 17.56
C SER A 86 2.18 0.39 16.06
N ILE A 87 3.20 1.12 15.62
CA ILE A 87 3.58 1.17 14.19
C ILE A 87 4.04 -0.21 13.71
N LEU A 88 4.89 -0.87 14.50
CA LEU A 88 5.38 -2.20 14.15
C LEU A 88 4.27 -3.24 14.16
N GLU A 89 3.37 -3.17 15.13
CA GLU A 89 2.22 -4.07 15.20
C GLU A 89 1.33 -3.91 13.97
N TYR A 90 1.05 -2.67 13.58
CA TYR A 90 0.28 -2.38 12.38
C TYR A 90 0.97 -2.92 11.12
N ALA A 91 2.27 -2.71 11.01
CA ALA A 91 3.06 -3.20 9.89
C ALA A 91 3.00 -4.74 9.80
N LYS A 92 3.08 -5.42 10.93
CA LYS A 92 2.99 -6.89 10.98
C LYS A 92 1.62 -7.39 10.52
N ILE A 93 0.55 -6.71 10.93
CA ILE A 93 -0.80 -7.08 10.53
C ILE A 93 -0.95 -6.92 9.02
N ILE A 94 -0.56 -5.78 8.47
CA ILE A 94 -0.62 -5.54 7.02
C ILE A 94 0.21 -6.56 6.26
N SER A 95 1.43 -6.82 6.71
CA SER A 95 2.31 -7.81 6.09
C SER A 95 1.69 -9.21 6.12
N GLY A 96 1.02 -9.56 7.23
CA GLY A 96 0.36 -10.85 7.37
C GLY A 96 -0.78 -11.04 6.38
N VAL A 97 -1.66 -10.03 6.24
CA VAL A 97 -2.82 -10.15 5.33
C VAL A 97 -2.42 -10.09 3.86
N THR A 98 -1.28 -9.50 3.52
CA THR A 98 -0.80 -9.41 2.15
C THR A 98 0.24 -10.47 1.80
N HIS A 99 0.53 -11.37 2.73
CA HIS A 99 1.55 -12.39 2.56
C HIS A 99 1.30 -13.23 1.30
N GLY A 100 2.34 -13.41 0.51
CA GLY A 100 2.25 -14.18 -0.74
C GLY A 100 1.66 -13.41 -1.92
N LEU A 101 1.22 -12.16 -1.73
CA LEU A 101 0.67 -11.33 -2.80
C LEU A 101 1.66 -10.25 -3.24
N CYS A 102 2.22 -9.52 -2.29
CA CYS A 102 3.21 -8.48 -2.58
C CYS A 102 3.95 -8.08 -1.31
N LYS A 103 4.95 -7.22 -1.48
CA LYS A 103 5.72 -6.64 -0.37
C LYS A 103 4.99 -5.42 0.18
N VAL A 104 5.16 -5.18 1.47
CA VAL A 104 4.60 -4.01 2.14
C VAL A 104 5.71 -3.04 2.50
N GLY A 105 5.55 -1.78 2.07
CA GLY A 105 6.38 -0.68 2.52
C GLY A 105 5.61 0.15 3.54
N MET A 106 6.15 0.32 4.73
CA MET A 106 5.53 1.14 5.76
C MET A 106 6.23 2.51 5.82
N LYS A 107 5.47 3.57 5.55
CA LYS A 107 5.97 4.93 5.72
C LYS A 107 5.89 5.30 7.19
N ILE A 108 7.01 5.67 7.78
CA ILE A 108 7.12 5.96 9.21
C ILE A 108 7.25 7.47 9.40
N PRO A 109 6.46 8.08 10.31
CA PRO A 109 6.62 9.50 10.61
C PRO A 109 8.03 9.79 11.16
N PRO A 110 8.63 10.97 10.83
CA PRO A 110 10.00 11.26 11.27
C PRO A 110 10.06 11.82 12.71
N TYR A 111 9.37 11.18 13.64
CA TYR A 111 9.47 11.52 15.06
C TYR A 111 10.70 10.86 15.66
N GLN A 112 11.42 11.60 16.51
CA GLN A 112 12.67 11.13 17.11
C GLN A 112 12.51 9.76 17.78
N LYS A 113 11.45 9.61 18.57
CA LYS A 113 11.18 8.35 19.28
C LYS A 113 11.03 7.16 18.34
N VAL A 114 10.35 7.36 17.19
CA VAL A 114 10.16 6.32 16.20
C VAL A 114 11.48 6.00 15.50
N LEU A 115 12.23 7.03 15.12
CA LEU A 115 13.51 6.86 14.45
C LEU A 115 14.51 6.10 15.32
N GLU A 116 14.55 6.39 16.62
CA GLU A 116 15.41 5.70 17.57
C GLU A 116 15.04 4.21 17.70
N TYR A 117 13.75 3.92 17.65
CA TYR A 117 13.26 2.55 17.79
C TYR A 117 13.59 1.68 16.57
N VAL A 118 13.47 2.23 15.35
CA VAL A 118 13.69 1.46 14.11
C VAL A 118 15.17 1.38 13.72
N ASN A 119 16.01 2.22 14.27
CA ASN A 119 17.45 2.16 14.07
C ASN A 119 18.11 1.18 15.03
#